data_b26e27183e33dd0cee81c6a00e5b56bc
#
_entry.id   b26e27183e33dd0cee81c6a00e5b56bc
#
_cell.length_a   1.000
_cell.length_b   1.000
_cell.length_c   1.000
_cell.angle_alpha   90.00
_cell.angle_beta   90.00
_cell.angle_gamma   90.00
#
_symmetry.space_group_name_H-M   'P 1'
#
loop_
_entity.id
_entity.type
_entity.pdbx_description
1 polymer ?
#
loop_
_entity_poly.entity_id
_entity_poly.type
_entity_poly.pdbx_seq_one_letter_code
_entity_poly.pdbx_strand_id
1 'polypeptide(L)'
;MLSPSTRRYLLHLILFLLAIFTSILAGIEWIFGRAIFDVEQLTFGTWLEQRHWLEGSKYAFALLGALTVHEFGHYFAAQYYRIKVTLPYYIPFWFFGFLLSIGTMGAFIRIKSPLASRKQFFDIGIAGPLAGLLVGLGVLWYAYTHLPDADYPQKMHIEASQGANFEEGKSTYFVVGKNLLILAFERYVVPEADKGKIPEAKEVHHYPFLFAGYLVLLFTVLNLMPIGQLDGGHILYGLLGRRLFNVVSPLLFIVFVFYAGLGLISLQTEEVSDLLLRLTFYAFFLFFTFRKVA
;
A
#
# COMPACT_ATOMS: atom_id res chain seq x y z
N MET A 1 7.32 -18.15 32.92
CA MET A 1 6.97 -16.88 32.23
C MET A 1 8.01 -16.61 31.14
N LEU A 2 7.58 -16.20 29.93
CA LEU A 2 8.52 -15.84 28.86
C LEU A 2 9.32 -14.58 29.23
N SER A 3 10.58 -14.51 28.79
CA SER A 3 11.42 -13.33 29.02
C SER A 3 10.83 -12.09 28.30
N PRO A 4 11.09 -10.86 28.74
CA PRO A 4 10.60 -9.65 28.07
C PRO A 4 11.04 -9.54 26.61
N SER A 5 12.24 -10.03 26.27
CA SER A 5 12.74 -10.12 24.89
C SER A 5 11.95 -11.11 24.07
N THR A 6 11.70 -12.32 24.58
CA THR A 6 10.92 -13.37 23.88
C THR A 6 9.50 -12.91 23.59
N ARG A 7 8.84 -12.23 24.55
CA ARG A 7 7.50 -11.66 24.34
C ARG A 7 7.48 -10.65 23.20
N ARG A 8 8.51 -9.83 23.07
CA ARG A 8 8.61 -8.83 22.01
C ARG A 8 8.78 -9.47 20.64
N TYR A 9 9.70 -10.44 20.51
CA TYR A 9 9.86 -11.17 19.24
C TYR A 9 8.60 -11.93 18.83
N LEU A 10 7.91 -12.53 19.80
CA LEU A 10 6.63 -13.19 19.55
C LEU A 10 5.58 -12.20 19.03
N LEU A 11 5.52 -10.99 19.59
CA LEU A 11 4.60 -9.95 19.11
C LEU A 11 4.89 -9.57 17.65
N HIS A 12 6.17 -9.35 17.28
CA HIS A 12 6.54 -9.05 15.88
C HIS A 12 6.11 -10.18 14.94
N LEU A 13 6.34 -11.44 15.35
CA LEU A 13 5.95 -12.61 14.55
C LEU A 13 4.42 -12.71 14.39
N ILE A 14 3.66 -12.54 15.48
CA ILE A 14 2.21 -12.59 15.43
C ILE A 14 1.65 -11.49 14.51
N LEU A 15 2.13 -10.25 14.64
CA LEU A 15 1.68 -9.14 13.80
C LEU A 15 2.03 -9.38 12.33
N PHE A 16 3.20 -9.94 12.05
CA PHE A 16 3.60 -10.29 10.69
C PHE A 16 2.69 -11.38 10.08
N LEU A 17 2.43 -12.46 10.82
CA LEU A 17 1.54 -13.53 10.37
C LEU A 17 0.10 -13.04 10.17
N LEU A 18 -0.38 -12.19 11.07
CA LEU A 18 -1.69 -11.55 10.90
C LEU A 18 -1.73 -10.63 9.67
N ALA A 19 -0.66 -9.85 9.42
CA ALA A 19 -0.60 -9.00 8.23
C ALA A 19 -0.57 -9.83 6.94
N ILE A 20 0.12 -10.98 6.91
CA ILE A 20 0.05 -11.92 5.78
C ILE A 20 -1.39 -12.38 5.58
N PHE A 21 -2.04 -12.86 6.63
CA PHE A 21 -3.39 -13.38 6.55
C PHE A 21 -4.40 -12.31 6.08
N THR A 22 -4.39 -11.12 6.68
CA THR A 22 -5.27 -10.01 6.29
C THR A 22 -4.99 -9.50 4.87
N SER A 23 -3.73 -9.52 4.42
CA SER A 23 -3.38 -9.14 3.05
C SER A 23 -3.81 -10.19 2.03
N ILE A 24 -3.80 -11.47 2.37
CA ILE A 24 -4.34 -12.54 1.51
C ILE A 24 -5.85 -12.33 1.34
N LEU A 25 -6.60 -12.11 2.43
CA LEU A 25 -8.05 -11.88 2.38
C LEU A 25 -8.38 -10.63 1.54
N ALA A 26 -7.68 -9.52 1.78
CA ALA A 26 -7.87 -8.31 0.99
C ALA A 26 -7.52 -8.53 -0.49
N GLY A 27 -6.45 -9.27 -0.78
CA GLY A 27 -6.08 -9.63 -2.15
C GLY A 27 -7.17 -10.44 -2.86
N ILE A 28 -7.80 -11.39 -2.18
CA ILE A 28 -8.93 -12.16 -2.73
C ILE A 28 -10.09 -11.21 -3.06
N GLU A 29 -10.46 -10.31 -2.13
CA GLU A 29 -11.56 -9.37 -2.34
C GLU A 29 -11.32 -8.45 -3.55
N TRP A 30 -10.09 -7.93 -3.70
CA TRP A 30 -9.71 -7.10 -4.84
C TRP A 30 -9.73 -7.87 -6.17
N ILE A 31 -9.07 -9.04 -6.20
CA ILE A 31 -8.87 -9.79 -7.45
C ILE A 31 -10.19 -10.33 -7.99
N PHE A 32 -11.07 -10.80 -7.12
CA PHE A 32 -12.35 -11.40 -7.51
C PHE A 32 -13.53 -10.42 -7.41
N GLY A 33 -13.30 -9.18 -6.97
CA GLY A 33 -14.35 -8.15 -6.85
C GLY A 33 -15.49 -8.53 -5.92
N ARG A 34 -15.24 -9.42 -4.95
CA ARG A 34 -16.27 -10.01 -4.09
C ARG A 34 -15.85 -10.04 -2.63
N ALA A 35 -16.69 -9.50 -1.75
CA ALA A 35 -16.46 -9.56 -0.30
C ALA A 35 -16.45 -11.00 0.21
N ILE A 36 -15.48 -11.30 1.09
CA ILE A 36 -15.36 -12.61 1.74
C ILE A 36 -16.39 -12.75 2.87
N PHE A 37 -16.70 -11.66 3.56
CA PHE A 37 -17.68 -11.64 4.63
C PHE A 37 -19.00 -11.03 4.16
N ASP A 38 -20.07 -11.80 4.26
CA ASP A 38 -21.42 -11.32 4.00
C ASP A 38 -21.96 -10.68 5.29
N VAL A 39 -22.14 -9.37 5.22
CA VAL A 39 -22.58 -8.56 6.35
C VAL A 39 -24.05 -8.79 6.69
N GLU A 40 -24.89 -9.04 5.67
CA GLU A 40 -26.32 -9.24 5.89
C GLU A 40 -26.61 -10.60 6.56
N GLN A 41 -25.86 -11.62 6.16
CA GLN A 41 -25.99 -12.97 6.71
C GLN A 41 -25.06 -13.24 7.90
N LEU A 42 -24.10 -12.34 8.19
CA LEU A 42 -23.03 -12.49 9.18
C LEU A 42 -22.23 -13.80 9.00
N THR A 43 -21.99 -14.20 7.75
CA THR A 43 -21.31 -15.44 7.39
C THR A 43 -20.08 -15.19 6.53
N PHE A 44 -19.09 -16.05 6.68
CA PHE A 44 -17.97 -16.10 5.73
C PHE A 44 -18.42 -16.78 4.43
N GLY A 45 -17.97 -16.24 3.30
CA GLY A 45 -18.31 -16.77 1.99
C GLY A 45 -17.87 -18.23 1.82
N THR A 46 -18.83 -19.07 1.45
CA THR A 46 -18.59 -20.50 1.16
C THR A 46 -17.97 -20.73 -0.21
N TRP A 47 -17.75 -19.66 -0.98
CA TRP A 47 -17.23 -19.69 -2.35
C TRP A 47 -15.71 -19.77 -2.44
N LEU A 48 -14.99 -19.73 -1.30
CA LEU A 48 -13.53 -19.75 -1.27
C LEU A 48 -12.96 -21.12 -1.64
N GLU A 49 -12.26 -21.17 -2.75
CA GLU A 49 -11.55 -22.34 -3.26
C GLU A 49 -10.03 -22.18 -3.18
N GLN A 50 -9.28 -23.24 -3.43
CA GLN A 50 -7.81 -23.22 -3.40
C GLN A 50 -7.22 -22.14 -4.33
N ARG A 51 -7.85 -21.91 -5.49
CA ARG A 51 -7.44 -20.89 -6.45
C ARG A 51 -7.48 -19.49 -5.85
N HIS A 52 -8.55 -19.13 -5.10
CA HIS A 52 -8.72 -17.83 -4.48
C HIS A 52 -7.59 -17.54 -3.49
N TRP A 53 -7.25 -18.52 -2.66
CA TRP A 53 -6.13 -18.43 -1.72
C TRP A 53 -4.78 -18.26 -2.44
N LEU A 54 -4.59 -18.93 -3.57
CA LEU A 54 -3.36 -18.81 -4.37
C LEU A 54 -3.21 -17.40 -4.93
N GLU A 55 -4.25 -16.85 -5.57
CA GLU A 55 -4.20 -15.50 -6.16
C GLU A 55 -4.05 -14.41 -5.08
N GLY A 56 -4.81 -14.50 -3.98
CA GLY A 56 -4.64 -13.62 -2.83
C GLY A 56 -3.23 -13.70 -2.22
N SER A 57 -2.63 -14.90 -2.19
CA SER A 57 -1.25 -15.07 -1.71
C SER A 57 -0.23 -14.40 -2.62
N LYS A 58 -0.37 -14.46 -3.95
CA LYS A 58 0.50 -13.75 -4.89
C LYS A 58 0.51 -12.25 -4.61
N TYR A 59 -0.67 -11.67 -4.43
CA TYR A 59 -0.82 -10.27 -4.05
C TYR A 59 -0.14 -9.96 -2.71
N ALA A 60 -0.47 -10.73 -1.67
CA ALA A 60 0.03 -10.51 -0.32
C ALA A 60 1.56 -10.61 -0.23
N PHE A 61 2.16 -11.63 -0.85
CA PHE A 61 3.61 -11.80 -0.83
C PHE A 61 4.34 -10.73 -1.63
N ALA A 62 3.79 -10.27 -2.76
CA ALA A 62 4.37 -9.18 -3.53
C ALA A 62 4.34 -7.86 -2.75
N LEU A 63 3.18 -7.50 -2.17
CA LEU A 63 3.00 -6.29 -1.39
C LEU A 63 3.83 -6.28 -0.10
N LEU A 64 3.67 -7.32 0.73
CA LEU A 64 4.39 -7.42 2.01
C LEU A 64 5.88 -7.67 1.82
N GLY A 65 6.29 -8.36 0.75
CA GLY A 65 7.69 -8.55 0.39
C GLY A 65 8.38 -7.20 0.13
N ALA A 66 7.78 -6.34 -0.69
CA ALA A 66 8.28 -5.01 -0.96
C ALA A 66 8.29 -4.13 0.31
N LEU A 67 7.22 -4.17 1.11
CA LEU A 67 7.13 -3.46 2.38
C LEU A 67 8.19 -3.93 3.37
N THR A 68 8.42 -5.23 3.46
CA THR A 68 9.45 -5.82 4.31
C THR A 68 10.84 -5.31 3.91
N VAL A 69 11.17 -5.33 2.63
CA VAL A 69 12.47 -4.83 2.14
C VAL A 69 12.61 -3.33 2.39
N HIS A 70 11.53 -2.56 2.25
CA HIS A 70 11.49 -1.14 2.61
C HIS A 70 11.89 -0.93 4.08
N GLU A 71 11.21 -1.60 5.02
CA GLU A 71 11.50 -1.46 6.45
C GLU A 71 12.90 -1.94 6.84
N PHE A 72 13.37 -3.02 6.20
CA PHE A 72 14.73 -3.48 6.38
C PHE A 72 15.76 -2.54 5.78
N GLY A 73 15.44 -1.75 4.76
CA GLY A 73 16.28 -0.66 4.28
C GLY A 73 16.58 0.35 5.40
N HIS A 74 15.55 0.85 6.07
CA HIS A 74 15.70 1.71 7.25
C HIS A 74 16.47 1.03 8.39
N TYR A 75 16.12 -0.24 8.66
CA TYR A 75 16.75 -1.03 9.71
C TYR A 75 18.27 -1.14 9.51
N PHE A 76 18.71 -1.56 8.32
CA PHE A 76 20.15 -1.72 8.04
C PHE A 76 20.89 -0.39 7.99
N ALA A 77 20.28 0.67 7.47
CA ALA A 77 20.85 2.00 7.51
C ALA A 77 21.04 2.50 8.97
N ALA A 78 20.03 2.26 9.83
CA ALA A 78 20.17 2.58 11.26
C ALA A 78 21.26 1.75 11.95
N GLN A 79 21.35 0.45 11.65
CA GLN A 79 22.42 -0.43 12.16
C GLN A 79 23.81 0.02 11.73
N TYR A 80 23.98 0.47 10.48
CA TYR A 80 25.24 1.04 10.00
C TYR A 80 25.71 2.22 10.88
N TYR A 81 24.78 3.06 11.33
CA TYR A 81 25.05 4.16 12.25
C TYR A 81 25.06 3.74 13.72
N ARG A 82 24.98 2.45 14.05
CA ARG A 82 24.91 1.90 15.42
C ARG A 82 23.72 2.46 16.22
N ILE A 83 22.64 2.84 15.55
CA ILE A 83 21.41 3.33 16.16
C ILE A 83 20.55 2.13 16.55
N LYS A 84 20.10 2.09 17.80
CA LYS A 84 19.23 1.03 18.29
C LYS A 84 17.82 1.21 17.72
N VAL A 85 17.35 0.20 16.97
CA VAL A 85 16.02 0.14 16.38
C VAL A 85 15.32 -1.18 16.72
N THR A 86 14.01 -1.24 16.54
CA THR A 86 13.25 -2.49 16.63
C THR A 86 13.23 -3.22 15.28
N LEU A 87 12.83 -4.49 15.30
CA LEU A 87 12.31 -5.12 14.08
C LEU A 87 11.03 -4.41 13.60
N PRO A 88 10.65 -4.57 12.33
CA PRO A 88 9.41 -3.99 11.81
C PRO A 88 8.18 -4.45 12.60
N TYR A 89 7.28 -3.52 12.89
CA TYR A 89 5.93 -3.78 13.37
C TYR A 89 5.00 -3.67 12.19
N TYR A 90 4.36 -4.77 11.81
CA TYR A 90 3.33 -4.78 10.79
C TYR A 90 1.98 -4.42 11.40
N ILE A 91 1.17 -3.68 10.65
CA ILE A 91 -0.18 -3.28 11.08
C ILE A 91 -1.17 -4.03 10.21
N PRO A 92 -1.67 -5.21 10.65
CA PRO A 92 -2.71 -5.93 9.94
C PRO A 92 -3.97 -5.07 9.88
N PHE A 93 -4.65 -5.04 8.73
CA PHE A 93 -5.80 -4.20 8.52
C PHE A 93 -6.75 -4.80 7.48
N TRP A 94 -7.90 -5.29 7.92
CA TRP A 94 -8.94 -5.82 7.07
C TRP A 94 -10.30 -5.55 7.68
N PHE A 95 -11.22 -5.00 6.91
CA PHE A 95 -12.54 -4.55 7.37
C PHE A 95 -13.67 -5.51 7.00
N PHE A 96 -13.41 -6.80 6.93
CA PHE A 96 -14.45 -7.80 6.71
C PHE A 96 -15.34 -7.52 5.49
N GLY A 97 -14.81 -6.94 4.43
CA GLY A 97 -15.58 -6.59 3.23
C GLY A 97 -16.43 -5.31 3.31
N PHE A 98 -16.57 -4.68 4.50
CA PHE A 98 -17.30 -3.41 4.63
C PHE A 98 -16.62 -2.24 3.91
N LEU A 99 -15.32 -2.28 3.86
CA LEU A 99 -14.48 -1.29 3.22
C LEU A 99 -13.36 -2.01 2.49
N LEU A 100 -13.14 -1.63 1.22
CA LEU A 100 -11.99 -2.12 0.48
C LEU A 100 -10.72 -1.79 1.24
N SER A 101 -10.08 -2.80 1.79
CA SER A 101 -8.81 -2.68 2.49
C SER A 101 -7.70 -3.31 1.67
N ILE A 102 -6.48 -2.85 1.86
CA ILE A 102 -5.30 -3.43 1.19
C ILE A 102 -4.66 -4.56 2.01
N GLY A 103 -5.28 -4.90 3.15
CA GLY A 103 -4.83 -5.98 4.05
C GLY A 103 -3.81 -5.55 5.09
N THR A 104 -3.18 -4.40 4.92
CA THR A 104 -2.21 -3.83 5.86
C THR A 104 -2.26 -2.31 5.82
N MET A 105 -1.98 -1.66 6.95
CA MET A 105 -1.72 -0.22 7.00
C MET A 105 -0.23 0.10 6.93
N GLY A 106 0.58 -0.84 6.48
CA GLY A 106 2.02 -0.70 6.41
C GLY A 106 2.76 -1.39 7.55
N ALA A 107 4.03 -1.05 7.65
CA ALA A 107 4.90 -1.45 8.74
C ALA A 107 5.74 -0.24 9.17
N PHE A 108 6.36 -0.32 10.33
CA PHE A 108 7.29 0.71 10.81
C PHE A 108 8.33 0.13 11.77
N ILE A 109 9.52 0.68 11.73
CA ILE A 109 10.55 0.46 12.76
C ILE A 109 10.50 1.55 13.82
N ARG A 110 10.78 1.22 15.06
CA ARG A 110 10.91 2.21 16.14
C ARG A 110 12.37 2.50 16.44
N ILE A 111 12.78 3.74 16.22
CA ILE A 111 14.10 4.24 16.60
C ILE A 111 14.12 4.45 18.12
N LYS A 112 15.09 3.81 18.82
CA LYS A 112 15.22 3.85 20.29
C LYS A 112 16.28 4.83 20.77
N SER A 113 17.23 5.19 19.90
CA SER A 113 18.29 6.12 20.20
C SER A 113 18.07 7.42 19.41
N PRO A 114 18.36 8.59 19.98
CA PRO A 114 18.23 9.85 19.23
C PRO A 114 19.19 9.86 18.03
N LEU A 115 18.74 10.46 16.94
CA LEU A 115 19.58 10.72 15.76
C LEU A 115 20.43 11.96 16.04
N ALA A 116 21.76 11.81 15.90
CA ALA A 116 22.71 12.85 16.29
C ALA A 116 23.05 13.83 15.15
N SER A 117 22.83 13.47 13.89
CA SER A 117 23.23 14.28 12.73
C SER A 117 22.19 14.32 11.64
N ARG A 118 22.18 15.42 10.87
CA ARG A 118 21.32 15.60 9.68
C ARG A 118 21.54 14.50 8.64
N LYS A 119 22.79 14.04 8.49
CA LYS A 119 23.14 12.95 7.59
C LYS A 119 22.45 11.65 7.98
N GLN A 120 22.37 11.32 9.29
CA GLN A 120 21.66 10.13 9.75
C GLN A 120 20.16 10.19 9.40
N PHE A 121 19.51 11.35 9.57
CA PHE A 121 18.12 11.54 9.16
C PHE A 121 17.93 11.29 7.66
N PHE A 122 18.81 11.85 6.83
CA PHE A 122 18.75 11.68 5.39
C PHE A 122 18.97 10.23 4.96
N ASP A 123 20.09 9.62 5.40
CA ASP A 123 20.48 8.29 4.93
C ASP A 123 19.50 7.22 5.40
N ILE A 124 19.00 7.30 6.64
CA ILE A 124 17.97 6.37 7.13
C ILE A 124 16.66 6.64 6.42
N GLY A 125 16.26 7.90 6.24
CA GLY A 125 15.01 8.26 5.58
C GLY A 125 14.92 7.78 4.14
N ILE A 126 16.02 7.81 3.36
CA ILE A 126 16.00 7.41 1.95
C ILE A 126 16.19 5.91 1.75
N ALA A 127 16.81 5.20 2.70
CA ALA A 127 17.18 3.80 2.53
C ALA A 127 15.98 2.87 2.34
N GLY A 128 14.89 3.09 3.09
CA GLY A 128 13.65 2.34 2.96
C GLY A 128 12.97 2.53 1.61
N PRO A 129 12.61 3.77 1.25
CA PRO A 129 11.98 4.06 -0.04
C PRO A 129 12.78 3.56 -1.24
N LEU A 130 14.11 3.70 -1.21
CA LEU A 130 14.96 3.22 -2.30
C LEU A 130 14.94 1.69 -2.41
N ALA A 131 15.05 0.99 -1.28
CA ALA A 131 15.01 -0.47 -1.23
C ALA A 131 13.63 -1.01 -1.67
N GLY A 132 12.54 -0.44 -1.15
CA GLY A 132 11.16 -0.79 -1.51
C GLY A 132 10.85 -0.50 -2.98
N LEU A 133 11.33 0.64 -3.52
CA LEU A 133 11.18 0.99 -4.93
C LEU A 133 11.82 -0.05 -5.85
N LEU A 134 13.03 -0.50 -5.55
CA LEU A 134 13.72 -1.51 -6.36
C LEU A 134 12.93 -2.82 -6.42
N VAL A 135 12.37 -3.26 -5.30
CA VAL A 135 11.51 -4.45 -5.27
C VAL A 135 10.21 -4.20 -6.03
N GLY A 136 9.56 -3.05 -5.84
CA GLY A 136 8.34 -2.68 -6.56
C GLY A 136 8.52 -2.64 -8.07
N LEU A 137 9.65 -2.10 -8.56
CA LEU A 137 10.02 -2.15 -9.97
C LEU A 137 10.23 -3.59 -10.46
N GLY A 138 10.85 -4.45 -9.64
CA GLY A 138 11.02 -5.88 -9.94
C GLY A 138 9.69 -6.62 -10.02
N VAL A 139 8.75 -6.34 -9.11
CA VAL A 139 7.40 -6.90 -9.12
C VAL A 139 6.64 -6.46 -10.39
N LEU A 140 6.69 -5.19 -10.75
CA LEU A 140 6.08 -4.68 -11.98
C LEU A 140 6.72 -5.28 -13.23
N TRP A 141 8.05 -5.40 -13.24
CA TRP A 141 8.74 -6.04 -14.36
C TRP A 141 8.29 -7.48 -14.54
N TYR A 142 8.22 -8.25 -13.45
CA TYR A 142 7.69 -9.60 -13.48
C TYR A 142 6.24 -9.64 -13.98
N ALA A 143 5.38 -8.77 -13.45
CA ALA A 143 3.96 -8.71 -13.81
C ALA A 143 3.77 -8.40 -15.31
N TYR A 144 4.50 -7.43 -15.86
CA TYR A 144 4.37 -7.04 -17.25
C TYR A 144 5.01 -8.02 -18.23
N THR A 145 5.95 -8.86 -17.79
CA THR A 145 6.53 -9.93 -18.62
C THR A 145 5.77 -11.26 -18.52
N HIS A 146 4.80 -11.37 -17.58
CA HIS A 146 4.02 -12.58 -17.34
C HIS A 146 2.52 -12.26 -17.30
N LEU A 147 2.05 -11.44 -18.25
CA LEU A 147 0.63 -11.11 -18.36
C LEU A 147 -0.17 -12.37 -18.72
N PRO A 148 -1.28 -12.65 -18.01
CA PRO A 148 -2.20 -13.71 -18.38
C PRO A 148 -2.88 -13.42 -19.73
N ASP A 149 -3.67 -14.36 -20.23
CA ASP A 149 -4.37 -14.22 -21.50
C ASP A 149 -5.35 -13.04 -21.50
N ALA A 150 -5.65 -12.51 -22.68
CA ALA A 150 -6.49 -11.30 -22.83
C ALA A 150 -7.91 -11.46 -22.27
N ASP A 151 -8.41 -12.69 -22.13
CA ASP A 151 -9.72 -13.01 -21.57
C ASP A 151 -9.73 -13.11 -20.03
N TYR A 152 -8.57 -12.90 -19.38
CA TYR A 152 -8.42 -13.02 -17.94
C TYR A 152 -9.36 -12.11 -17.13
N PRO A 153 -9.52 -10.80 -17.44
CA PRO A 153 -10.46 -9.94 -16.73
C PRO A 153 -11.91 -10.43 -16.86
N GLN A 154 -12.30 -10.87 -18.06
CA GLN A 154 -13.64 -11.38 -18.30
C GLN A 154 -13.94 -12.63 -17.47
N LYS A 155 -12.97 -13.53 -17.30
CA LYS A 155 -13.09 -14.68 -16.40
C LYS A 155 -13.31 -14.25 -14.96
N MET A 156 -12.60 -13.21 -14.49
CA MET A 156 -12.78 -12.67 -13.14
C MET A 156 -14.16 -12.06 -12.95
N HIS A 157 -14.67 -11.30 -13.94
CA HIS A 157 -16.02 -10.74 -13.88
C HIS A 157 -17.12 -11.82 -13.85
N ILE A 158 -16.99 -12.89 -14.65
CA ILE A 158 -17.92 -14.02 -14.61
C ILE A 158 -17.93 -14.67 -13.23
N GLU A 159 -16.77 -14.86 -12.63
CA GLU A 159 -16.64 -15.44 -11.30
C GLU A 159 -17.21 -14.51 -10.20
N ALA A 160 -17.00 -13.21 -10.30
CA ALA A 160 -17.61 -12.21 -9.43
C ALA A 160 -19.14 -12.22 -9.51
N SER A 161 -19.71 -12.31 -10.72
CA SER A 161 -21.16 -12.28 -10.97
C SER A 161 -21.91 -13.51 -10.46
N GLN A 162 -21.24 -14.62 -10.19
CA GLN A 162 -21.83 -15.82 -9.59
C GLN A 162 -22.14 -15.64 -8.08
N GLY A 163 -21.76 -14.49 -7.48
CA GLY A 163 -22.10 -14.13 -6.10
C GLY A 163 -23.53 -13.66 -5.95
N ALA A 164 -24.17 -14.02 -4.82
CA ALA A 164 -25.58 -13.71 -4.53
C ALA A 164 -25.90 -12.19 -4.47
N ASN A 165 -24.88 -11.33 -4.27
CA ASN A 165 -25.01 -9.87 -4.10
C ASN A 165 -24.34 -9.06 -5.20
N PHE A 166 -24.17 -9.63 -6.39
CA PHE A 166 -23.62 -8.89 -7.53
C PHE A 166 -24.70 -7.98 -8.11
N GLU A 167 -24.68 -6.71 -7.76
CA GLU A 167 -25.47 -5.68 -8.45
C GLU A 167 -24.63 -5.12 -9.62
N GLU A 168 -25.05 -5.43 -10.83
CA GLU A 168 -24.48 -4.87 -12.05
C GLU A 168 -24.62 -3.33 -12.01
N GLY A 169 -23.50 -2.61 -11.90
CA GLY A 169 -23.47 -1.14 -11.81
C GLY A 169 -23.05 -0.55 -10.47
N LYS A 170 -22.94 -1.32 -9.37
CA LYS A 170 -22.44 -0.85 -8.07
C LYS A 170 -20.97 -1.27 -7.78
N SER A 171 -20.27 -1.85 -8.75
CA SER A 171 -18.86 -2.13 -8.57
C SER A 171 -18.08 -0.82 -8.47
N THR A 172 -17.51 -0.56 -7.31
CA THR A 172 -16.56 0.56 -7.11
C THR A 172 -15.32 0.26 -7.95
N TYR A 173 -15.21 0.88 -9.13
CA TYR A 173 -14.05 0.71 -9.98
C TYR A 173 -12.88 1.50 -9.39
N PHE A 174 -11.84 0.80 -9.02
CA PHE A 174 -10.56 1.43 -8.69
C PHE A 174 -9.78 1.67 -9.99
N VAL A 175 -9.77 2.91 -10.46
CA VAL A 175 -9.05 3.27 -11.67
C VAL A 175 -7.63 3.64 -11.32
N VAL A 176 -6.68 2.86 -11.79
CA VAL A 176 -5.26 3.14 -11.61
C VAL A 176 -4.79 4.11 -12.69
N GLY A 177 -4.43 5.33 -12.30
CA GLY A 177 -3.88 6.33 -13.22
C GLY A 177 -2.55 5.87 -13.84
N LYS A 178 -2.41 5.97 -15.18
CA LYS A 178 -1.14 5.70 -15.87
C LYS A 178 -0.19 6.88 -15.71
N ASN A 179 0.91 6.67 -15.02
CA ASN A 179 2.01 7.63 -14.93
C ASN A 179 3.11 7.30 -15.97
N LEU A 180 4.12 8.18 -16.10
CA LEU A 180 5.20 8.00 -17.06
C LEU A 180 5.97 6.70 -16.89
N LEU A 181 6.15 6.22 -15.67
CA LEU A 181 6.83 4.97 -15.38
C LEU A 181 6.04 3.78 -15.92
N ILE A 182 4.73 3.75 -15.67
CA ILE A 182 3.85 2.70 -16.17
C ILE A 182 3.81 2.69 -17.70
N LEU A 183 3.68 3.86 -18.32
CA LEU A 183 3.75 3.98 -19.78
C LEU A 183 5.09 3.46 -20.33
N ALA A 184 6.19 3.70 -19.63
CA ALA A 184 7.49 3.15 -20.00
C ALA A 184 7.52 1.62 -19.90
N PHE A 185 6.93 1.02 -18.84
CA PHE A 185 6.81 -0.43 -18.72
C PHE A 185 5.95 -1.02 -19.85
N GLU A 186 4.79 -0.45 -20.13
CA GLU A 186 3.90 -0.89 -21.21
C GLU A 186 4.57 -0.82 -22.58
N ARG A 187 5.41 0.20 -22.79
CA ARG A 187 6.09 0.41 -24.07
C ARG A 187 7.34 -0.44 -24.28
N TYR A 188 8.18 -0.59 -23.23
CA TYR A 188 9.53 -1.13 -23.37
C TYR A 188 9.73 -2.48 -22.68
N VAL A 189 8.90 -2.85 -21.70
CA VAL A 189 9.03 -4.10 -20.95
C VAL A 189 8.10 -5.17 -21.46
N VAL A 190 6.86 -4.80 -21.84
CA VAL A 190 5.91 -5.77 -22.39
C VAL A 190 6.37 -6.27 -23.76
N PRO A 191 6.50 -7.61 -23.96
CA PRO A 191 6.81 -8.18 -25.25
C PRO A 191 5.79 -7.77 -26.33
N GLU A 192 6.22 -7.57 -27.56
CA GLU A 192 5.32 -7.18 -28.66
C GLU A 192 4.13 -8.12 -28.83
N ALA A 193 4.34 -9.43 -28.65
CA ALA A 193 3.29 -10.46 -28.72
C ALA A 193 2.23 -10.34 -27.62
N ASP A 194 2.58 -9.71 -26.49
CA ASP A 194 1.71 -9.60 -25.30
C ASP A 194 1.11 -8.20 -25.14
N LYS A 195 1.39 -7.25 -26.04
CA LYS A 195 0.83 -5.89 -25.95
C LYS A 195 -0.69 -5.86 -25.94
N GLY A 196 -1.35 -6.81 -26.62
CA GLY A 196 -2.80 -6.96 -26.58
C GLY A 196 -3.37 -7.51 -25.27
N LYS A 197 -2.50 -7.94 -24.34
CA LYS A 197 -2.88 -8.46 -23.02
C LYS A 197 -2.79 -7.41 -21.91
N ILE A 198 -2.30 -6.19 -22.24
CA ILE A 198 -2.19 -5.10 -21.25
C ILE A 198 -3.59 -4.74 -20.74
N PRO A 199 -3.84 -4.82 -19.41
CA PRO A 199 -5.17 -4.53 -18.89
C PRO A 199 -5.55 -3.05 -19.03
N GLU A 200 -6.85 -2.80 -19.15
CA GLU A 200 -7.38 -1.45 -18.97
C GLU A 200 -7.14 -0.97 -17.52
N ALA A 201 -7.10 0.33 -17.33
CA ALA A 201 -6.81 0.95 -16.03
C ALA A 201 -7.78 0.53 -14.90
N LYS A 202 -9.01 0.19 -15.26
CA LYS A 202 -10.05 -0.30 -14.34
C LYS A 202 -9.92 -1.78 -13.98
N GLU A 203 -9.18 -2.57 -14.77
CA GLU A 203 -9.03 -4.02 -14.61
C GLU A 203 -7.74 -4.42 -13.85
N VAL A 204 -6.85 -3.47 -13.60
CA VAL A 204 -5.53 -3.72 -12.98
C VAL A 204 -5.63 -4.48 -11.65
N HIS A 205 -6.69 -4.24 -10.87
CA HIS A 205 -6.89 -4.87 -9.57
C HIS A 205 -7.12 -6.39 -9.64
N HIS A 206 -7.55 -6.92 -10.78
CA HIS A 206 -7.67 -8.37 -11.00
C HIS A 206 -6.31 -9.06 -11.16
N TYR A 207 -5.23 -8.33 -11.41
CA TYR A 207 -3.89 -8.85 -11.65
C TYR A 207 -3.03 -8.74 -10.37
N PRO A 208 -2.84 -9.82 -9.59
CA PRO A 208 -2.27 -9.72 -8.24
C PRO A 208 -0.92 -9.05 -8.15
N PHE A 209 0.03 -9.42 -9.04
CA PHE A 209 1.35 -8.80 -9.06
C PHE A 209 1.34 -7.37 -9.59
N LEU A 210 0.51 -7.10 -10.61
CA LEU A 210 0.39 -5.77 -11.17
C LEU A 210 -0.19 -4.81 -10.14
N PHE A 211 -1.28 -5.19 -9.50
CA PHE A 211 -1.95 -4.39 -8.47
C PHE A 211 -1.03 -4.17 -7.26
N ALA A 212 -0.37 -5.22 -6.75
CA ALA A 212 0.61 -5.08 -5.68
C ALA A 212 1.75 -4.13 -6.06
N GLY A 213 2.30 -4.23 -7.27
CA GLY A 213 3.35 -3.34 -7.76
C GLY A 213 2.91 -1.88 -7.82
N TYR A 214 1.69 -1.60 -8.28
CA TYR A 214 1.10 -0.26 -8.26
C TYR A 214 0.96 0.29 -6.84
N LEU A 215 0.46 -0.52 -5.90
CA LEU A 215 0.34 -0.12 -4.50
C LEU A 215 1.70 0.16 -3.87
N VAL A 216 2.72 -0.64 -4.17
CA VAL A 216 4.10 -0.40 -3.69
C VAL A 216 4.62 0.93 -4.20
N LEU A 217 4.41 1.27 -5.47
CA LEU A 217 4.78 2.58 -6.01
C LEU A 217 4.00 3.72 -5.33
N LEU A 218 2.70 3.55 -5.14
CA LEU A 218 1.86 4.52 -4.45
C LEU A 218 2.37 4.78 -3.03
N PHE A 219 2.62 3.71 -2.26
CA PHE A 219 3.16 3.84 -0.90
C PHE A 219 4.55 4.47 -0.87
N THR A 220 5.41 4.13 -1.83
CA THR A 220 6.72 4.76 -1.95
C THR A 220 6.60 6.26 -2.17
N VAL A 221 5.69 6.70 -3.06
CA VAL A 221 5.43 8.13 -3.31
C VAL A 221 4.86 8.80 -2.07
N LEU A 222 3.90 8.18 -1.39
CA LEU A 222 3.32 8.72 -0.15
C LEU A 222 4.37 8.85 0.95
N ASN A 223 5.23 7.85 1.13
CA ASN A 223 6.31 7.90 2.12
C ASN A 223 7.38 8.94 1.77
N LEU A 224 7.63 9.19 0.48
CA LEU A 224 8.57 10.22 0.03
C LEU A 224 8.01 11.65 0.09
N MET A 225 6.74 11.82 0.44
CA MET A 225 6.20 13.17 0.63
C MET A 225 6.96 13.90 1.74
N PRO A 226 7.45 15.13 1.50
CA PRO A 226 8.32 15.85 2.44
C PRO A 226 7.51 16.48 3.60
N ILE A 227 6.73 15.65 4.31
CA ILE A 227 5.74 16.05 5.30
C ILE A 227 5.90 15.25 6.60
N GLY A 228 5.94 15.94 7.71
CA GLY A 228 5.84 15.36 9.05
C GLY A 228 6.86 14.26 9.34
N GLN A 229 6.38 13.10 9.75
CA GLN A 229 7.20 11.92 10.12
C GLN A 229 7.36 10.89 8.99
N LEU A 230 6.85 11.18 7.79
CA LEU A 230 7.09 10.35 6.63
C LEU A 230 8.59 10.34 6.28
N ASP A 231 9.03 9.35 5.52
CA ASP A 231 10.44 9.24 5.13
C ASP A 231 10.94 10.48 4.39
N GLY A 232 10.11 11.03 3.49
CA GLY A 232 10.38 12.30 2.82
C GLY A 232 10.53 13.48 3.79
N GLY A 233 9.82 13.46 4.93
CA GLY A 233 10.02 14.43 6.02
C GLY A 233 11.38 14.29 6.67
N HIS A 234 11.85 13.07 6.93
CA HIS A 234 13.19 12.81 7.44
C HIS A 234 14.28 13.24 6.45
N ILE A 235 14.09 12.96 5.15
CA ILE A 235 14.97 13.41 4.07
C ILE A 235 15.01 14.94 4.02
N LEU A 236 13.85 15.61 4.05
CA LEU A 236 13.76 17.07 4.06
C LEU A 236 14.46 17.70 5.26
N TYR A 237 14.26 17.11 6.47
CA TYR A 237 14.96 17.54 7.68
C TYR A 237 16.49 17.38 7.52
N GLY A 238 16.95 16.27 6.97
CA GLY A 238 18.37 16.02 6.68
C GLY A 238 18.97 17.08 5.75
N LEU A 239 18.24 17.47 4.72
CA LEU A 239 18.68 18.46 3.72
C LEU A 239 18.66 19.89 4.28
N LEU A 240 17.52 20.33 4.83
CA LEU A 240 17.29 21.72 5.17
C LEU A 240 17.64 22.05 6.63
N GLY A 241 17.66 21.06 7.52
CA GLY A 241 17.83 21.25 8.96
C GLY A 241 16.56 21.79 9.63
N ARG A 242 16.60 21.88 10.97
CA ARG A 242 15.41 22.14 11.80
C ARG A 242 14.66 23.44 11.47
N ARG A 243 15.40 24.52 11.23
CA ARG A 243 14.76 25.86 11.04
C ARG A 243 13.89 25.88 9.78
N LEU A 244 14.44 25.48 8.65
CA LEU A 244 13.72 25.47 7.38
C LEU A 244 12.67 24.36 7.34
N PHE A 245 12.96 23.18 7.88
CA PHE A 245 12.01 22.09 7.98
C PHE A 245 10.72 22.49 8.69
N ASN A 246 10.81 23.21 9.82
CA ASN A 246 9.65 23.66 10.59
C ASN A 246 8.75 24.67 9.83
N VAL A 247 9.21 25.27 8.75
CA VAL A 247 8.43 26.17 7.89
C VAL A 247 7.97 25.43 6.64
N VAL A 248 8.87 24.73 5.96
CA VAL A 248 8.61 24.13 4.65
C VAL A 248 7.68 22.91 4.77
N SER A 249 7.88 22.04 5.74
CA SER A 249 7.07 20.82 5.89
C SER A 249 5.59 21.12 6.18
N PRO A 250 5.22 22.01 7.12
CA PRO A 250 3.83 22.42 7.32
C PRO A 250 3.23 23.13 6.11
N LEU A 251 4.02 23.97 5.41
CA LEU A 251 3.54 24.66 4.21
C LEU A 251 3.19 23.66 3.10
N LEU A 252 4.07 22.71 2.83
CA LEU A 252 3.82 21.63 1.85
C LEU A 252 2.61 20.79 2.26
N PHE A 253 2.45 20.51 3.55
CA PHE A 253 1.26 19.83 4.06
C PHE A 253 -0.02 20.60 3.78
N ILE A 254 -0.05 21.93 4.06
CA ILE A 254 -1.21 22.78 3.77
C ILE A 254 -1.53 22.80 2.27
N VAL A 255 -0.50 22.94 1.42
CA VAL A 255 -0.67 22.92 -0.04
C VAL A 255 -1.24 21.58 -0.49
N PHE A 256 -0.73 20.45 0.04
CA PHE A 256 -1.22 19.12 -0.28
C PHE A 256 -2.68 18.93 0.16
N VAL A 257 -3.02 19.34 1.39
CA VAL A 257 -4.38 19.29 1.93
C VAL A 257 -5.32 20.13 1.08
N PHE A 258 -4.92 21.35 0.72
CA PHE A 258 -5.70 22.22 -0.15
C PHE A 258 -5.95 21.60 -1.51
N TYR A 259 -4.91 21.06 -2.15
CA TYR A 259 -5.02 20.40 -3.46
C TYR A 259 -5.93 19.15 -3.40
N ALA A 260 -5.76 18.32 -2.38
CA ALA A 260 -6.63 17.16 -2.16
C ALA A 260 -8.09 17.58 -1.89
N GLY A 261 -8.29 18.67 -1.16
CA GLY A 261 -9.61 19.27 -0.89
C GLY A 261 -10.30 19.81 -2.12
N LEU A 262 -9.56 20.33 -3.12
CA LEU A 262 -10.14 20.75 -4.40
C LEU A 262 -10.84 19.59 -5.12
N GLY A 263 -10.27 18.40 -5.05
CA GLY A 263 -10.90 17.17 -5.56
C GLY A 263 -12.22 16.83 -4.86
N LEU A 264 -12.39 17.21 -3.59
CA LEU A 264 -13.65 17.03 -2.85
C LEU A 264 -14.71 18.05 -3.25
N ILE A 265 -14.30 19.30 -3.54
CA ILE A 265 -15.22 20.41 -3.88
C ILE A 265 -15.70 20.30 -5.34
N SER A 266 -14.90 19.74 -6.24
CA SER A 266 -15.27 19.59 -7.66
C SER A 266 -16.26 18.46 -7.93
N LEU A 267 -16.83 17.86 -6.88
CA LEU A 267 -17.68 16.68 -6.99
C LEU A 267 -19.14 17.04 -7.21
N GLN A 268 -19.58 16.80 -8.41
CA GLN A 268 -20.96 16.39 -8.72
C GLN A 268 -21.16 14.93 -8.24
N THR A 269 -21.06 14.69 -6.94
CA THR A 269 -21.33 13.36 -6.37
C THR A 269 -22.76 13.34 -5.85
N GLU A 270 -23.55 12.44 -6.42
CA GLU A 270 -24.94 12.26 -6.06
C GLU A 270 -25.11 11.43 -4.76
N GLU A 271 -24.06 10.84 -4.21
CA GLU A 271 -24.17 9.97 -3.03
C GLU A 271 -23.36 10.47 -1.81
N VAL A 272 -24.08 10.64 -0.69
CA VAL A 272 -23.52 11.03 0.62
C VAL A 272 -22.49 9.99 1.13
N SER A 273 -22.64 8.72 0.77
CA SER A 273 -21.73 7.61 1.11
C SER A 273 -20.32 7.83 0.60
N ASP A 274 -20.18 8.27 -0.67
CA ASP A 274 -18.90 8.54 -1.31
C ASP A 274 -18.18 9.74 -0.64
N LEU A 275 -18.93 10.77 -0.29
CA LEU A 275 -18.40 11.92 0.42
C LEU A 275 -17.87 11.54 1.81
N LEU A 276 -18.62 10.73 2.56
CA LEU A 276 -18.21 10.24 3.88
C LEU A 276 -16.96 9.37 3.79
N LEU A 277 -16.86 8.48 2.79
CA LEU A 277 -15.70 7.65 2.56
C LEU A 277 -14.45 8.50 2.29
N ARG A 278 -14.55 9.49 1.41
CA ARG A 278 -13.45 10.41 1.06
C ARG A 278 -13.03 11.27 2.25
N LEU A 279 -13.99 11.80 3.01
CA LEU A 279 -13.71 12.56 4.24
C LEU A 279 -13.04 11.68 5.30
N THR A 280 -13.40 10.39 5.40
CA THR A 280 -12.77 9.45 6.32
C THR A 280 -11.32 9.18 5.95
N PHE A 281 -11.02 8.90 4.67
CA PHE A 281 -9.64 8.77 4.20
C PHE A 281 -8.83 10.03 4.39
N TYR A 282 -9.44 11.18 4.14
CA TYR A 282 -8.81 12.48 4.32
C TYR A 282 -8.50 12.77 5.80
N ALA A 283 -9.44 12.53 6.70
CA ALA A 283 -9.25 12.67 8.14
C ALA A 283 -8.19 11.70 8.68
N PHE A 284 -8.19 10.46 8.18
CA PHE A 284 -7.20 9.45 8.53
C PHE A 284 -5.78 9.90 8.10
N PHE A 285 -5.62 10.35 6.87
CA PHE A 285 -4.35 10.88 6.38
C PHE A 285 -3.89 12.08 7.20
N LEU A 286 -4.79 13.02 7.53
CA LEU A 286 -4.51 14.16 8.40
C LEU A 286 -4.02 13.71 9.78
N PHE A 287 -4.68 12.73 10.39
CA PHE A 287 -4.32 12.24 11.71
C PHE A 287 -2.89 11.68 11.76
N PHE A 288 -2.47 10.90 10.76
CA PHE A 288 -1.13 10.33 10.70
C PHE A 288 -0.03 11.34 10.37
N THR A 289 -0.34 12.38 9.59
CA THR A 289 0.64 13.39 9.21
C THR A 289 0.81 14.51 10.25
N PHE A 290 -0.17 14.75 11.12
CA PHE A 290 -0.14 15.82 12.12
C PHE A 290 0.79 15.56 13.32
N ARG A 291 1.31 14.35 13.50
CA ARG A 291 2.26 14.07 14.58
C ARG A 291 3.55 14.87 14.33
N LYS A 292 3.80 15.87 15.20
CA LYS A 292 5.04 16.64 15.19
C LYS A 292 6.26 15.71 15.28
N VAL A 293 7.25 15.93 14.42
CA VAL A 293 8.60 15.39 14.61
C VAL A 293 9.14 16.05 15.87
N ALA A 294 9.26 15.28 16.95
CA ALA A 294 9.80 15.74 18.22
C ALA A 294 11.32 15.92 18.13
#